data_a6dd380e009ef1e838489035b12bfa01
#
_entry.id   a6dd380e009ef1e838489035b12bfa01
#
_cell.length_a   1.000
_cell.length_b   1.000
_cell.length_c   1.000
_cell.angle_alpha   90.00
_cell.angle_beta   90.00
_cell.angle_gamma   90.00
#
_symmetry.space_group_name_H-M   'P 1'
#
loop_
_entity.id
_entity.type
_entity.pdbx_description
1 polymer ?
#
loop_
_entity_poly.entity_id
_entity_poly.type
_entity_poly.pdbx_seq_one_letter_code
_entity_poly.pdbx_strand_id
1 'polypeptide(L)'
;MEAFALTDVGIERKINQDYVYFTLKQTGHLPNLFIVADGMGGHKAGDVASRYTVDEFVSLIENATEKDDITVISEAVTKVNTMLLEKAKESPDYTGMGTTLVVATIKDEMLRVANVGDSRLYVIGTDGIRQITRDHSLVEEMVSMGEIDRKEARTHKRKNIITRAIG
;
A
#
# COMPACT_ATOMS: atom_id res chain seq x y z
N MET A 1 -13.95 -10.45 -15.10
CA MET A 1 -13.63 -9.64 -13.90
C MET A 1 -14.04 -8.22 -14.16
N GLU A 2 -14.64 -7.54 -13.19
CA GLU A 2 -14.91 -6.10 -13.21
C GLU A 2 -14.14 -5.44 -12.06
N ALA A 3 -13.76 -4.18 -12.22
CA ALA A 3 -13.05 -3.42 -11.20
C ALA A 3 -13.59 -2.00 -11.15
N PHE A 4 -13.59 -1.45 -9.94
CA PHE A 4 -13.95 -0.06 -9.67
C PHE A 4 -13.00 0.51 -8.63
N ALA A 5 -12.62 1.77 -8.77
CA ALA A 5 -11.81 2.49 -7.80
C ALA A 5 -12.42 3.86 -7.52
N LEU A 6 -12.32 4.28 -6.27
CA LEU A 6 -12.75 5.59 -5.81
C LEU A 6 -11.78 6.11 -4.77
N THR A 7 -11.40 7.36 -4.87
CA THR A 7 -10.70 8.11 -3.83
C THR A 7 -11.33 9.48 -3.68
N ASP A 8 -11.35 10.03 -2.48
CA ASP A 8 -11.97 11.32 -2.17
C ASP A 8 -11.19 12.00 -1.04
N VAL A 9 -11.04 13.33 -1.12
CA VAL A 9 -10.32 14.12 -0.11
C VAL A 9 -11.05 14.14 1.25
N GLY A 10 -12.34 13.87 1.24
CA GLY A 10 -13.22 14.02 2.41
C GLY A 10 -13.46 15.48 2.79
N ILE A 11 -14.05 15.68 3.96
CA ILE A 11 -14.47 17.01 4.43
C ILE A 11 -13.45 17.70 5.34
N GLU A 12 -12.50 16.97 5.89
CA GLU A 12 -11.51 17.46 6.87
C GLU A 12 -10.17 17.86 6.21
N ARG A 13 -9.79 17.17 5.16
CA ARG A 13 -8.51 17.38 4.47
C ARG A 13 -8.63 18.40 3.34
N LYS A 14 -7.55 19.09 3.01
CA LYS A 14 -7.48 20.00 1.86
C LYS A 14 -6.88 19.35 0.62
N ILE A 15 -6.12 18.30 0.82
CA ILE A 15 -5.39 17.56 -0.22
C ILE A 15 -5.68 16.09 0.00
N ASN A 16 -6.02 15.40 -1.07
CA ASN A 16 -6.08 13.95 -1.08
C ASN A 16 -4.65 13.41 -1.21
N GLN A 17 -4.22 12.63 -0.25
CA GLN A 17 -2.90 12.00 -0.24
C GLN A 17 -2.96 10.51 -0.60
N ASP A 18 -4.18 9.98 -0.81
CA ASP A 18 -4.37 8.63 -1.30
C ASP A 18 -4.20 8.58 -2.82
N TYR A 19 -3.62 7.51 -3.30
CA TYR A 19 -3.53 7.22 -4.72
C TYR A 19 -3.95 5.79 -5.00
N VAL A 20 -4.78 5.61 -6.03
CA VAL A 20 -5.26 4.31 -6.45
C VAL A 20 -4.96 4.07 -7.92
N TYR A 21 -4.57 2.85 -8.25
CA TYR A 21 -4.32 2.40 -9.61
C TYR A 21 -4.92 1.02 -9.82
N PHE A 22 -5.55 0.80 -10.94
CA PHE A 22 -5.88 -0.56 -11.36
C PHE A 22 -5.85 -0.71 -12.88
N THR A 23 -5.57 -1.92 -13.31
CA THR A 23 -5.72 -2.33 -14.69
C THR A 23 -6.16 -3.78 -14.77
N LEU A 24 -7.07 -4.05 -15.69
CA LEU A 24 -7.49 -5.41 -16.06
C LEU A 24 -6.70 -5.93 -17.28
N LYS A 25 -5.78 -5.12 -17.79
CA LYS A 25 -4.86 -5.50 -18.86
C LYS A 25 -3.55 -5.99 -18.27
N GLN A 26 -2.87 -6.82 -19.02
CA GLN A 26 -1.55 -7.31 -18.65
C GLN A 26 -0.56 -6.16 -18.47
N THR A 27 0.19 -6.22 -17.35
CA THR A 27 1.27 -5.29 -17.00
C THR A 27 2.51 -6.13 -16.71
N GLY A 28 3.53 -6.06 -17.58
CA GLY A 28 4.64 -7.00 -17.54
C GLY A 28 4.14 -8.45 -17.68
N HIS A 29 4.40 -9.28 -16.68
CA HIS A 29 3.92 -10.67 -16.60
C HIS A 29 2.64 -10.85 -15.78
N LEU A 30 2.16 -9.79 -15.13
CA LEU A 30 0.94 -9.83 -14.32
C LEU A 30 -0.30 -9.61 -15.21
N PRO A 31 -1.33 -10.47 -15.15
CA PRO A 31 -2.51 -10.37 -16.02
C PRO A 31 -3.43 -9.20 -15.65
N ASN A 32 -3.31 -8.68 -14.45
CA ASN A 32 -4.01 -7.52 -13.90
C ASN A 32 -3.22 -6.98 -12.71
N LEU A 33 -3.52 -5.75 -12.30
CA LEU A 33 -2.81 -5.12 -11.18
C LEU A 33 -3.75 -4.14 -10.48
N PHE A 34 -3.78 -4.21 -9.15
CA PHE A 34 -4.55 -3.33 -8.28
C PHE A 34 -3.63 -2.79 -7.20
N ILE A 35 -3.62 -1.48 -7.00
CA ILE A 35 -2.75 -0.81 -6.05
C ILE A 35 -3.53 0.26 -5.29
N VAL A 36 -3.33 0.31 -3.98
CA VAL A 36 -3.78 1.40 -3.11
C VAL A 36 -2.58 1.88 -2.30
N ALA A 37 -2.41 3.19 -2.23
CA ALA A 37 -1.37 3.85 -1.46
C ALA A 37 -1.97 5.03 -0.69
N ASP A 38 -1.75 5.08 0.63
CA ASP A 38 -2.12 6.17 1.54
C ASP A 38 -0.83 6.92 1.89
N GLY A 39 -0.70 8.11 1.32
CA GLY A 39 0.49 8.94 1.48
C GLY A 39 0.52 9.67 2.81
N MET A 40 1.67 9.68 3.45
CA MET A 40 1.93 10.37 4.71
C MET A 40 3.08 11.37 4.56
N GLY A 41 3.02 12.44 5.34
CA GLY A 41 4.01 13.50 5.36
C GLY A 41 3.36 14.86 5.54
N GLY A 42 4.19 15.88 5.81
CA GLY A 42 3.71 17.26 5.95
C GLY A 42 3.25 17.84 4.60
N HIS A 43 2.24 18.72 4.63
CA HIS A 43 1.77 19.48 3.46
C HIS A 43 1.45 18.60 2.23
N LYS A 44 2.28 18.70 1.17
CA LYS A 44 2.12 17.97 -0.10
C LYS A 44 2.96 16.69 -0.19
N ALA A 45 3.77 16.41 0.80
CA ALA A 45 4.73 15.31 0.73
C ALA A 45 4.04 13.94 0.61
N GLY A 46 2.89 13.74 1.27
CA GLY A 46 2.13 12.50 1.18
C GLY A 46 1.52 12.25 -0.21
N ASP A 47 0.97 13.30 -0.88
CA ASP A 47 0.45 13.17 -2.25
C ASP A 47 1.57 12.80 -3.23
N VAL A 48 2.74 13.43 -3.09
CA VAL A 48 3.93 13.08 -3.90
C VAL A 48 4.37 11.65 -3.61
N ALA A 49 4.41 11.24 -2.34
CA ALA A 49 4.87 9.91 -1.94
C ALA A 49 3.97 8.80 -2.51
N SER A 50 2.65 8.89 -2.34
CA SER A 50 1.72 7.87 -2.82
C SER A 50 1.74 7.76 -4.35
N ARG A 51 1.65 8.89 -5.05
CA ARG A 51 1.67 8.93 -6.52
C ARG A 51 2.98 8.40 -7.10
N TYR A 52 4.11 8.95 -6.65
CA TYR A 52 5.43 8.53 -7.10
C TYR A 52 5.66 7.03 -6.88
N THR A 53 5.31 6.54 -5.69
CA THR A 53 5.45 5.10 -5.36
C THR A 53 4.66 4.21 -6.32
N VAL A 54 3.42 4.58 -6.61
CA VAL A 54 2.57 3.77 -7.50
C VAL A 54 3.06 3.83 -8.94
N ASP A 55 3.40 5.02 -9.45
CA ASP A 55 3.86 5.20 -10.83
C ASP A 55 5.17 4.44 -11.08
N GLU A 56 6.15 4.55 -10.18
CA GLU A 56 7.41 3.82 -10.27
C GLU A 56 7.23 2.31 -10.08
N PHE A 57 6.35 1.89 -9.17
CA PHE A 57 6.04 0.47 -9.00
C PHE A 57 5.46 -0.14 -10.28
N VAL A 58 4.51 0.54 -10.92
CA VAL A 58 3.92 0.09 -12.20
C VAL A 58 5.01 0.00 -13.28
N SER A 59 5.86 1.02 -13.40
CA SER A 59 6.98 1.02 -14.34
C SER A 59 7.96 -0.14 -14.11
N LEU A 60 8.27 -0.45 -12.84
CA LEU A 60 9.12 -1.58 -12.49
C LEU A 60 8.49 -2.93 -12.88
N ILE A 61 7.17 -3.09 -12.70
CA ILE A 61 6.45 -4.29 -13.13
C ILE A 61 6.43 -4.42 -14.66
N GLU A 62 6.18 -3.33 -15.39
CA GLU A 62 6.15 -3.32 -16.86
C GLU A 62 7.49 -3.75 -17.47
N ASN A 63 8.59 -3.33 -16.87
CA ASN A 63 9.94 -3.58 -17.36
C ASN A 63 10.60 -4.81 -16.73
N ALA A 64 9.89 -5.57 -15.90
CA ALA A 64 10.43 -6.76 -15.24
C ALA A 64 10.71 -7.88 -16.26
N THR A 65 11.89 -8.47 -16.17
CA THR A 65 12.28 -9.67 -16.95
C THR A 65 12.04 -10.96 -16.18
N GLU A 66 11.94 -10.89 -14.86
CA GLU A 66 11.59 -12.01 -13.99
C GLU A 66 10.15 -12.46 -14.28
N LYS A 67 9.89 -13.74 -14.20
CA LYS A 67 8.60 -14.37 -14.53
C LYS A 67 7.82 -14.85 -13.30
N ASP A 68 8.47 -14.99 -12.17
CA ASP A 68 7.79 -15.33 -10.91
C ASP A 68 7.12 -14.11 -10.33
N ASP A 69 5.78 -14.12 -10.26
CA ASP A 69 4.98 -12.99 -9.83
C ASP A 69 5.34 -12.50 -8.43
N ILE A 70 5.68 -13.41 -7.49
CA ILE A 70 6.01 -13.06 -6.11
C ILE A 70 7.37 -12.35 -6.07
N THR A 71 8.36 -12.88 -6.79
CA THR A 71 9.69 -12.28 -6.88
C THR A 71 9.62 -10.89 -7.51
N VAL A 72 8.90 -10.75 -8.63
CA VAL A 72 8.73 -9.46 -9.32
C VAL A 72 8.12 -8.40 -8.39
N ILE A 73 7.04 -8.74 -7.70
CA ILE A 73 6.37 -7.81 -6.77
C ILE A 73 7.31 -7.46 -5.61
N SER A 74 7.99 -8.43 -5.01
CA SER A 74 8.90 -8.22 -3.88
C SER A 74 10.09 -7.33 -4.25
N GLU A 75 10.70 -7.57 -5.41
CA GLU A 75 11.78 -6.72 -5.92
C GLU A 75 11.31 -5.31 -6.23
N ALA A 76 10.13 -5.15 -6.84
CA ALA A 76 9.55 -3.85 -7.13
C ALA A 76 9.26 -3.06 -5.84
N VAL A 77 8.72 -3.71 -4.79
CA VAL A 77 8.53 -3.08 -3.46
C VAL A 77 9.87 -2.59 -2.90
N THR A 78 10.91 -3.41 -2.96
CA THR A 78 12.25 -3.06 -2.45
C THR A 78 12.86 -1.89 -3.22
N LYS A 79 12.76 -1.92 -4.55
CA LYS A 79 13.30 -0.87 -5.43
C LYS A 79 12.56 0.45 -5.24
N VAL A 80 11.22 0.43 -5.23
CA VAL A 80 10.45 1.67 -5.08
C VAL A 80 10.67 2.32 -3.71
N ASN A 81 10.88 1.53 -2.65
CA ASN A 81 11.27 2.07 -1.35
C ASN A 81 12.59 2.84 -1.43
N THR A 82 13.61 2.28 -2.07
CA THR A 82 14.88 2.97 -2.27
C THR A 82 14.70 4.25 -3.09
N MET A 83 13.92 4.19 -4.18
CA MET A 83 13.64 5.34 -5.04
C MET A 83 12.91 6.45 -4.29
N LEU A 84 11.93 6.13 -3.44
CA LEU A 84 11.24 7.13 -2.63
C LEU A 84 12.17 7.77 -1.60
N LEU A 85 13.04 7.00 -0.95
CA LEU A 85 14.06 7.52 -0.03
C LEU A 85 15.04 8.48 -0.72
N GLU A 86 15.43 8.21 -1.97
CA GLU A 86 16.26 9.13 -2.77
C GLU A 86 15.46 10.37 -3.15
N LYS A 87 14.21 10.20 -3.59
CA LYS A 87 13.29 11.30 -3.91
C LYS A 87 13.09 12.25 -2.74
N ALA A 88 13.01 11.72 -1.52
CA ALA A 88 12.89 12.53 -0.30
C ALA A 88 14.07 13.48 -0.06
N LYS A 89 15.25 13.17 -0.62
CA LYS A 89 16.45 14.01 -0.48
C LYS A 89 16.48 15.19 -1.46
N GLU A 90 15.63 15.20 -2.50
CA GLU A 90 15.64 16.24 -3.53
C GLU A 90 15.13 17.59 -3.02
N SER A 91 14.30 17.61 -1.98
CA SER A 91 13.75 18.84 -1.41
C SER A 91 13.50 18.72 0.09
N PRO A 92 13.74 19.78 0.87
CA PRO A 92 13.31 19.84 2.27
C PRO A 92 11.80 19.64 2.45
N ASP A 93 10.98 20.00 1.45
CA ASP A 93 9.53 19.82 1.47
C ASP A 93 9.10 18.35 1.46
N TYR A 94 9.99 17.45 1.07
CA TYR A 94 9.78 15.99 1.04
C TYR A 94 10.29 15.28 2.29
N THR A 95 10.80 16.02 3.27
CA THR A 95 11.34 15.43 4.51
C THR A 95 10.25 14.63 5.24
N GLY A 96 10.53 13.35 5.48
CA GLY A 96 9.62 12.45 6.19
C GLY A 96 8.38 12.06 5.37
N MET A 97 8.43 12.20 4.03
CA MET A 97 7.39 11.63 3.19
C MET A 97 7.47 10.10 3.18
N GLY A 98 6.33 9.48 3.10
CA GLY A 98 6.19 8.04 2.99
C GLY A 98 4.79 7.68 2.52
N THR A 99 4.55 6.40 2.30
CA THR A 99 3.22 5.92 1.92
C THR A 99 3.02 4.47 2.33
N THR A 100 1.78 4.07 2.55
CA THR A 100 1.42 2.66 2.54
C THR A 100 1.45 2.13 1.10
N LEU A 101 1.47 0.83 0.95
CA LEU A 101 1.35 0.17 -0.34
C LEU A 101 0.64 -1.17 -0.18
N VAL A 102 -0.53 -1.31 -0.78
CA VAL A 102 -1.21 -2.59 -0.96
C VAL A 102 -1.26 -2.89 -2.44
N VAL A 103 -0.71 -4.03 -2.83
CA VAL A 103 -0.69 -4.51 -4.21
C VAL A 103 -1.43 -5.84 -4.26
N ALA A 104 -2.28 -6.01 -5.28
CA ALA A 104 -2.94 -7.27 -5.54
C ALA A 104 -2.92 -7.61 -7.03
N THR A 105 -2.77 -8.89 -7.35
CA THR A 105 -2.96 -9.46 -8.68
C THR A 105 -3.65 -10.82 -8.57
N ILE A 106 -4.48 -11.14 -9.54
CA ILE A 106 -5.21 -12.42 -9.61
C ILE A 106 -4.78 -13.15 -10.88
N LYS A 107 -4.21 -14.32 -10.71
CA LYS A 107 -3.74 -15.19 -11.80
C LYS A 107 -4.03 -16.64 -11.44
N ASP A 108 -4.60 -17.38 -12.37
CA ASP A 108 -4.94 -18.80 -12.20
C ASP A 108 -5.76 -19.05 -10.91
N GLU A 109 -6.79 -18.23 -10.69
CA GLU A 109 -7.66 -18.25 -9.49
C GLU A 109 -6.93 -17.97 -8.15
N MET A 110 -5.65 -17.61 -8.22
CA MET A 110 -4.84 -17.29 -7.06
C MET A 110 -4.70 -15.77 -6.90
N LEU A 111 -5.09 -15.27 -5.72
CA LEU A 111 -4.85 -13.90 -5.30
C LEU A 111 -3.46 -13.79 -4.68
N ARG A 112 -2.60 -12.98 -5.26
CA ARG A 112 -1.29 -12.61 -4.70
C ARG A 112 -1.36 -11.20 -4.15
N VAL A 113 -0.83 -11.01 -2.95
CA VAL A 113 -0.92 -9.72 -2.23
C VAL A 113 0.44 -9.37 -1.66
N ALA A 114 0.83 -8.11 -1.83
CA ALA A 114 1.89 -7.48 -1.05
C ALA A 114 1.30 -6.34 -0.22
N ASN A 115 1.79 -6.17 1.00
CA ASN A 115 1.34 -5.13 1.91
C ASN A 115 2.50 -4.48 2.67
N VAL A 116 2.55 -3.16 2.64
CA VAL A 116 3.39 -2.33 3.51
C VAL A 116 2.51 -1.23 4.09
N GLY A 117 2.44 -1.13 5.42
CA GLY A 117 1.59 -0.16 6.12
C GLY A 117 0.33 -0.77 6.72
N ASP A 118 -0.66 0.06 7.00
CA ASP A 118 -1.93 -0.28 7.64
C ASP A 118 -3.16 -0.17 6.72
N SER A 119 -2.95 0.10 5.44
CA SER A 119 -3.98 -0.06 4.42
C SER A 119 -4.34 -1.54 4.25
N ARG A 120 -5.62 -1.83 3.99
CA ARG A 120 -6.14 -3.20 4.13
C ARG A 120 -6.76 -3.74 2.86
N LEU A 121 -6.59 -5.03 2.65
CA LEU A 121 -7.28 -5.83 1.65
C LEU A 121 -8.22 -6.83 2.32
N TYR A 122 -9.45 -6.89 1.83
CA TYR A 122 -10.47 -7.82 2.28
C TYR A 122 -10.96 -8.69 1.12
N VAL A 123 -11.29 -9.92 1.43
CA VAL A 123 -12.03 -10.82 0.53
C VAL A 123 -13.43 -11.03 1.12
N ILE A 124 -14.44 -10.91 0.27
CA ILE A 124 -15.84 -11.16 0.61
C ILE A 124 -16.29 -12.39 -0.17
N GLY A 125 -16.77 -13.39 0.52
CA GLY A 125 -17.30 -14.63 -0.06
C GLY A 125 -18.63 -15.02 0.57
N THR A 126 -19.12 -16.19 0.26
CA THR A 126 -20.35 -16.76 0.84
C THR A 126 -20.29 -16.87 2.36
N ASP A 127 -19.11 -17.08 2.91
CA ASP A 127 -18.87 -17.27 4.34
C ASP A 127 -18.60 -15.96 5.10
N GLY A 128 -18.70 -14.81 4.40
CA GLY A 128 -18.54 -13.50 4.99
C GLY A 128 -17.31 -12.73 4.49
N ILE A 129 -16.84 -11.78 5.31
CA ILE A 129 -15.70 -10.91 5.03
C ILE A 129 -14.47 -11.37 5.82
N ARG A 130 -13.32 -11.41 5.14
CA ARG A 130 -12.02 -11.74 5.74
C ARG A 130 -10.97 -10.73 5.34
N GLN A 131 -10.28 -10.13 6.32
CA GLN A 131 -9.08 -9.34 6.09
C GLN A 131 -7.92 -10.27 5.70
N ILE A 132 -7.24 -9.95 4.61
CA ILE A 132 -6.09 -10.71 4.09
C ILE A 132 -4.77 -10.11 4.55
N THR A 133 -4.68 -8.78 4.55
CA THR A 133 -3.49 -8.06 5.02
C THR A 133 -3.43 -8.02 6.54
N ARG A 134 -2.22 -7.88 7.08
CA ARG A 134 -1.99 -7.60 8.49
C ARG A 134 -1.41 -6.20 8.60
N ASP A 135 -1.99 -5.36 9.45
CA ASP A 135 -1.54 -3.98 9.62
C ASP A 135 -0.11 -3.94 10.19
N HIS A 136 0.74 -3.15 9.58
CA HIS A 136 2.02 -2.77 10.17
C HIS A 136 1.80 -1.56 11.09
N SER A 137 1.19 -1.80 12.23
CA SER A 137 0.88 -0.78 13.24
C SER A 137 1.29 -1.23 14.64
N LEU A 138 1.58 -0.25 15.49
CA LEU A 138 1.99 -0.51 16.87
C LEU A 138 0.93 -1.33 17.62
N VAL A 139 -0.35 -1.00 17.43
CA VAL A 139 -1.44 -1.72 18.13
C VAL A 139 -1.60 -3.15 17.63
N GLU A 140 -1.36 -3.44 16.36
CA GLU A 140 -1.37 -4.81 15.84
C GLU A 140 -0.20 -5.63 16.39
N GLU A 141 0.98 -5.01 16.58
CA GLU A 141 2.10 -5.65 17.27
C GLU A 141 1.77 -5.96 18.72
N MET A 142 1.17 -5.02 19.47
CA MET A 142 0.72 -5.23 20.86
C MET A 142 -0.32 -6.34 20.97
N VAL A 143 -1.29 -6.41 20.05
CA VAL A 143 -2.26 -7.51 19.99
C VAL A 143 -1.57 -8.84 19.74
N SER A 144 -0.59 -8.88 18.84
CA SER A 144 0.14 -10.12 18.53
C SER A 144 1.01 -10.62 19.67
N MET A 145 1.50 -9.72 20.53
CA MET A 145 2.25 -10.03 21.75
C MET A 145 1.33 -10.38 22.92
N GLY A 146 0.01 -10.23 22.76
CA GLY A 146 -0.96 -10.46 23.83
C GLY A 146 -1.00 -9.35 24.89
N GLU A 147 -0.42 -8.19 24.62
CA GLU A 147 -0.41 -7.05 25.54
C GLU A 147 -1.77 -6.36 25.64
N ILE A 148 -2.51 -6.32 24.53
CA ILE A 148 -3.86 -5.78 24.44
C ILE A 148 -4.76 -6.68 23.60
N ASP A 149 -6.07 -6.59 23.81
CA ASP A 149 -7.03 -7.27 22.95
C ASP A 149 -7.42 -6.44 21.71
N ARG A 150 -8.15 -7.07 20.75
CA ARG A 150 -8.58 -6.38 19.52
C ARG A 150 -9.61 -5.28 19.77
N LYS A 151 -10.33 -5.27 20.89
CA LYS A 151 -11.27 -4.19 21.24
C LYS A 151 -10.50 -2.98 21.77
N GLU A 152 -9.52 -3.22 22.64
CA GLU A 152 -8.63 -2.19 23.17
C GLU A 152 -7.82 -1.52 22.06
N ALA A 153 -7.33 -2.30 21.07
CA ALA A 153 -6.59 -1.78 19.92
C ALA A 153 -7.39 -0.71 19.15
N ARG A 154 -8.70 -0.86 19.00
CA ARG A 154 -9.57 0.07 18.25
C ARG A 154 -9.65 1.46 18.89
N THR A 155 -9.54 1.55 20.19
CA THR A 155 -9.66 2.80 20.98
C THR A 155 -8.33 3.28 21.55
N HIS A 156 -7.26 2.54 21.30
CA HIS A 156 -5.94 2.85 21.86
C HIS A 156 -5.42 4.21 21.38
N LYS A 157 -4.79 4.97 22.28
CA LYS A 157 -4.27 6.33 21.99
C LYS A 157 -3.23 6.34 20.87
N ARG A 158 -2.49 5.26 20.68
CA ARG A 158 -1.44 5.11 19.66
C ARG A 158 -1.88 4.25 18.47
N LYS A 159 -3.19 4.14 18.20
CA LYS A 159 -3.72 3.32 17.11
C LYS A 159 -3.32 3.77 15.70
N ASN A 160 -2.92 5.03 15.56
CA ASN A 160 -2.51 5.63 14.28
C ASN A 160 -0.98 5.58 14.06
N ILE A 161 -0.23 4.83 14.89
CA ILE A 161 1.22 4.69 14.70
C ILE A 161 1.48 3.52 13.77
N ILE A 162 1.97 3.83 12.57
CA ILE A 162 2.42 2.86 11.57
C ILE A 162 3.88 2.49 11.90
N THR A 163 4.22 1.20 11.80
CA THR A 163 5.56 0.68 12.10
C THR A 163 6.39 0.37 10.86
N ARG A 164 5.75 0.34 9.67
CA ARG A 164 6.43 0.17 8.38
C ARG A 164 5.70 0.95 7.30
N ALA A 165 6.47 1.63 6.45
CA ALA A 165 6.02 2.36 5.28
C ALA A 165 7.01 2.19 4.12
N ILE A 166 6.65 2.65 2.94
CA ILE A 166 7.56 2.94 1.84
C ILE A 166 8.08 4.36 2.05
N GLY A 167 9.39 4.55 2.09
CA GLY A 167 10.05 5.83 2.37
C GLY A 167 10.63 6.00 3.77
#